data_e9f8fad10479f86736a552eb90ee19f6
#
_entry.id   e9f8fad10479f86736a552eb90ee19f6
#
_cell.length_a   1.000
_cell.length_b   1.000
_cell.length_c   1.000
_cell.angle_alpha   90.00
_cell.angle_beta   90.00
_cell.angle_gamma   90.00
#
_symmetry.space_group_name_H-M   'P 1'
#
loop_
_entity.id
_entity.type
_entity.pdbx_description
1 polymer ?
#
loop_
_entity_poly.entity_id
_entity_poly.type
_entity_poly.pdbx_seq_one_letter_code
_entity_poly.pdbx_strand_id
1 'polypeptide(L)'
;MLLSALMRVYNEAEMLGKCLDNLTSFCDEVIVVDGGSIDGSREIAADFPRVKLLHWTGGSASEQVFYTPALPMFRMALDAAQGEWVFIVDADERPCLRMQHQLRPILEQTPADHLAIWGVHMVTKYHYQPRWVSHAAGRLVRRRVASLTGTPRLHDTQFQRHPHGQAQALDMALFHLWYWHRQWKIERYEKLGIPHGSISEAVRGSAWFPTTCEPSCERCLLNDLGGVK
;
A
#
# COMPACT_ATOMS: atom_id res chain seq x y z
N MET A 1 -13.87 -15.20 5.48
CA MET A 1 -12.61 -14.71 4.87
C MET A 1 -11.64 -14.32 5.97
N LEU A 2 -10.34 -14.55 5.79
CA LEU A 2 -9.33 -14.23 6.80
C LEU A 2 -8.75 -12.81 6.57
N LEU A 3 -8.41 -12.44 5.33
CA LEU A 3 -7.67 -11.21 5.03
C LEU A 3 -8.28 -10.45 3.86
N SER A 4 -8.67 -9.19 4.12
CA SER A 4 -9.08 -8.21 3.11
C SER A 4 -8.01 -7.15 2.95
N ALA A 5 -7.52 -6.91 1.73
CA ALA A 5 -6.71 -5.73 1.43
C ALA A 5 -7.62 -4.54 1.10
N LEU A 6 -7.27 -3.35 1.58
CA LEU A 6 -8.00 -2.10 1.36
C LEU A 6 -7.10 -1.15 0.57
N MET A 7 -7.59 -0.68 -0.57
CA MET A 7 -6.84 0.16 -1.48
C MET A 7 -7.69 1.32 -2.00
N ARG A 8 -7.11 2.50 -2.07
CA ARG A 8 -7.67 3.62 -2.81
C ARG A 8 -6.86 3.83 -4.09
N VAL A 9 -7.52 4.17 -5.19
CA VAL A 9 -6.89 4.32 -6.50
C VAL A 9 -7.34 5.62 -7.16
N TYR A 10 -6.40 6.31 -7.79
CA TYR A 10 -6.67 7.40 -8.71
C TYR A 10 -5.52 7.53 -9.72
N ASN A 11 -5.78 7.13 -10.98
CA ASN A 11 -4.79 7.12 -12.06
C ASN A 11 -3.50 6.37 -11.70
N GLU A 12 -3.63 5.08 -11.41
CA GLU A 12 -2.55 4.18 -11.01
C GLU A 12 -2.38 2.99 -11.97
N ALA A 13 -2.85 3.10 -13.22
CA ALA A 13 -2.84 1.99 -14.19
C ALA A 13 -1.46 1.33 -14.36
N GLU A 14 -0.39 2.13 -14.31
CA GLU A 14 0.98 1.64 -14.47
C GLU A 14 1.40 0.65 -13.36
N MET A 15 0.93 0.87 -12.13
CA MET A 15 1.38 0.12 -10.96
C MET A 15 0.35 -0.87 -10.44
N LEU A 16 -0.94 -0.62 -10.73
CA LEU A 16 -2.06 -1.30 -10.11
C LEU A 16 -2.09 -2.80 -10.43
N GLY A 17 -1.93 -3.18 -11.69
CA GLY A 17 -2.04 -4.59 -12.10
C GLY A 17 -1.08 -5.49 -11.33
N LYS A 18 0.20 -5.11 -11.25
CA LYS A 18 1.20 -5.88 -10.49
C LYS A 18 0.96 -5.87 -8.99
N CYS A 19 0.38 -4.79 -8.44
CA CYS A 19 -0.01 -4.76 -7.05
C CYS A 19 -1.15 -5.74 -6.76
N LEU A 20 -2.15 -5.78 -7.63
CA LEU A 20 -3.29 -6.68 -7.51
C LEU A 20 -2.88 -8.14 -7.69
N ASP A 21 -2.00 -8.46 -8.65
CA ASP A 21 -1.42 -9.81 -8.79
C ASP A 21 -0.77 -10.29 -7.49
N ASN A 22 0.05 -9.42 -6.89
CA ASN A 22 0.71 -9.71 -5.63
C ASN A 22 -0.30 -9.92 -4.50
N LEU A 23 -1.25 -9.00 -4.31
CA LEU A 23 -2.24 -9.06 -3.23
C LEU A 23 -3.20 -10.25 -3.37
N THR A 24 -3.70 -10.51 -4.57
CA THR A 24 -4.64 -11.61 -4.81
C THR A 24 -4.01 -12.99 -4.68
N SER A 25 -2.68 -13.08 -4.62
CA SER A 25 -1.99 -14.33 -4.35
C SER A 25 -2.18 -14.85 -2.92
N PHE A 26 -2.41 -13.96 -1.94
CA PHE A 26 -2.51 -14.33 -0.52
C PHE A 26 -3.68 -13.70 0.24
N CYS A 27 -4.29 -12.61 -0.26
CA CYS A 27 -5.53 -12.04 0.29
C CYS A 27 -6.76 -12.78 -0.24
N ASP A 28 -7.79 -12.90 0.58
CA ASP A 28 -9.06 -13.50 0.16
C ASP A 28 -9.86 -12.57 -0.72
N GLU A 29 -9.73 -11.26 -0.49
CA GLU A 29 -10.32 -10.20 -1.31
C GLU A 29 -9.46 -8.94 -1.28
N VAL A 30 -9.60 -8.11 -2.31
CA VAL A 30 -9.03 -6.75 -2.37
C VAL A 30 -10.16 -5.77 -2.65
N ILE A 31 -10.38 -4.83 -1.73
CA ILE A 31 -11.37 -3.78 -1.91
C ILE A 31 -10.66 -2.56 -2.50
N VAL A 32 -10.95 -2.27 -3.75
CA VAL A 32 -10.43 -1.09 -4.46
C VAL A 32 -11.50 -0.02 -4.49
N VAL A 33 -11.21 1.15 -3.94
CA VAL A 33 -12.06 2.34 -4.06
C VAL A 33 -11.43 3.28 -5.07
N ASP A 34 -12.06 3.39 -6.23
CA ASP A 34 -11.62 4.27 -7.31
C ASP A 34 -12.15 5.68 -7.13
N GLY A 35 -11.24 6.65 -7.15
CA GLY A 35 -11.52 8.07 -7.02
C GLY A 35 -11.91 8.78 -8.32
N GLY A 36 -12.29 8.03 -9.37
CA GLY A 36 -12.64 8.57 -10.67
C GLY A 36 -11.48 8.56 -11.66
N SER A 37 -10.71 7.48 -11.70
CA SER A 37 -9.60 7.29 -12.64
C SER A 37 -10.04 7.35 -14.10
N ILE A 38 -9.16 7.86 -14.96
CA ILE A 38 -9.36 8.04 -16.41
C ILE A 38 -8.24 7.40 -17.24
N ASP A 39 -7.33 6.65 -16.63
CA ASP A 39 -6.11 6.10 -17.22
C ASP A 39 -6.15 4.58 -17.48
N GLY A 40 -7.31 3.92 -17.29
CA GLY A 40 -7.43 2.46 -17.38
C GLY A 40 -7.34 1.73 -16.04
N SER A 41 -7.13 2.42 -14.92
CA SER A 41 -7.06 1.80 -13.59
C SER A 41 -8.32 0.99 -13.23
N ARG A 42 -9.49 1.47 -13.63
CA ARG A 42 -10.78 0.83 -13.33
C ARG A 42 -10.94 -0.49 -14.08
N GLU A 43 -10.59 -0.49 -15.34
CA GLU A 43 -10.60 -1.66 -16.22
C GLU A 43 -9.64 -2.73 -15.67
N ILE A 44 -8.42 -2.32 -15.32
CA ILE A 44 -7.44 -3.21 -14.69
C ILE A 44 -8.01 -3.83 -13.40
N ALA A 45 -8.59 -3.01 -12.51
CA ALA A 45 -9.14 -3.51 -11.26
C ALA A 45 -10.32 -4.49 -11.49
N ALA A 46 -11.15 -4.24 -12.50
CA ALA A 46 -12.32 -5.07 -12.81
C ALA A 46 -11.94 -6.46 -13.38
N ASP A 47 -10.74 -6.61 -13.94
CA ASP A 47 -10.28 -7.88 -14.52
C ASP A 47 -9.85 -8.91 -13.45
N PHE A 48 -9.71 -8.49 -12.18
CA PHE A 48 -9.30 -9.39 -11.10
C PHE A 48 -10.49 -10.01 -10.36
N PRO A 49 -10.67 -11.34 -10.36
CA PRO A 49 -11.85 -11.99 -9.75
C PRO A 49 -12.01 -11.76 -8.24
N ARG A 50 -10.89 -11.51 -7.53
CA ARG A 50 -10.91 -11.26 -6.08
C ARG A 50 -10.98 -9.78 -5.72
N VAL A 51 -11.10 -8.91 -6.71
CA VAL A 51 -11.21 -7.46 -6.50
C VAL A 51 -12.69 -7.07 -6.46
N LYS A 52 -13.05 -6.36 -5.39
CA LYS A 52 -14.32 -5.65 -5.27
C LYS A 52 -14.06 -4.18 -5.58
N LEU A 53 -14.42 -3.76 -6.78
CA LEU A 53 -14.27 -2.38 -7.22
C LEU A 53 -15.46 -1.53 -6.75
N LEU A 54 -15.16 -0.46 -6.04
CA LEU A 54 -16.12 0.54 -5.56
C LEU A 54 -15.77 1.89 -6.18
N HIS A 55 -16.80 2.71 -6.42
CA HIS A 55 -16.62 4.05 -6.97
C HIS A 55 -16.88 5.11 -5.93
N TRP A 56 -15.91 5.99 -5.72
CA TRP A 56 -16.08 7.13 -4.86
C TRP A 56 -16.93 8.22 -5.53
N THR A 57 -18.01 8.61 -4.88
CA THR A 57 -18.95 9.62 -5.40
C THR A 57 -18.96 10.92 -4.59
N GLY A 58 -18.12 11.03 -3.56
CA GLY A 58 -18.12 12.14 -2.59
C GLY A 58 -17.39 13.41 -3.02
N GLY A 59 -17.14 13.61 -4.31
CA GLY A 59 -16.49 14.81 -4.85
C GLY A 59 -16.04 14.60 -6.30
N SER A 60 -15.73 15.71 -7.02
CA SER A 60 -15.24 15.58 -8.39
C SER A 60 -13.91 14.85 -8.42
N ALA A 61 -13.76 13.98 -9.42
CA ALA A 61 -12.57 13.18 -9.73
C ALA A 61 -11.30 14.00 -10.04
N SER A 62 -11.38 15.32 -9.92
CA SER A 62 -10.29 16.24 -10.13
C SER A 62 -9.31 16.24 -8.96
N GLU A 63 -8.39 17.16 -8.95
CA GLU A 63 -7.36 17.45 -7.95
C GLU A 63 -7.76 17.25 -6.48
N GLN A 64 -9.06 17.34 -6.18
CA GLN A 64 -9.62 17.14 -4.84
C GLN A 64 -9.50 15.72 -4.29
N VAL A 65 -9.40 14.67 -5.11
CA VAL A 65 -9.25 13.29 -4.61
C VAL A 65 -7.91 13.10 -3.89
N PHE A 66 -6.90 13.87 -4.25
CA PHE A 66 -5.65 13.92 -3.50
C PHE A 66 -5.72 14.81 -2.25
N TYR A 67 -6.62 15.80 -2.23
CA TYR A 67 -6.87 16.67 -1.08
C TYR A 67 -8.05 16.21 -0.23
N THR A 68 -8.94 15.40 -0.81
CA THR A 68 -9.98 14.75 -0.02
C THR A 68 -9.27 13.79 0.93
N PRO A 69 -9.55 13.85 2.22
CA PRO A 69 -8.94 12.94 3.16
C PRO A 69 -9.13 11.52 2.65
N ALA A 70 -8.04 10.76 2.55
CA ALA A 70 -8.05 9.35 2.19
C ALA A 70 -9.00 8.55 3.10
N LEU A 71 -9.28 9.08 4.27
CA LEU A 71 -10.11 8.52 5.31
C LEU A 71 -11.52 8.09 4.85
N PRO A 72 -12.32 8.90 4.12
CA PRO A 72 -13.64 8.45 3.65
C PRO A 72 -13.56 7.27 2.66
N MET A 73 -12.59 7.26 1.76
CA MET A 73 -12.40 6.16 0.81
C MET A 73 -11.99 4.87 1.53
N PHE A 74 -11.04 4.95 2.48
CA PHE A 74 -10.68 3.80 3.29
C PHE A 74 -11.79 3.35 4.24
N ARG A 75 -12.65 4.26 4.71
CA ARG A 75 -13.84 3.89 5.46
C ARG A 75 -14.81 3.10 4.59
N MET A 76 -15.07 3.56 3.38
CA MET A 76 -15.87 2.83 2.40
C MET A 76 -15.30 1.44 2.10
N ALA A 77 -13.98 1.32 1.96
CA ALA A 77 -13.31 0.04 1.79
C ALA A 77 -13.47 -0.86 3.03
N LEU A 78 -13.27 -0.30 4.23
CA LEU A 78 -13.41 -1.04 5.50
C LEU A 78 -14.84 -1.56 5.72
N ASP A 79 -15.85 -0.74 5.42
CA ASP A 79 -17.26 -1.11 5.54
C ASP A 79 -17.64 -2.25 4.57
N ALA A 80 -16.95 -2.32 3.43
CA ALA A 80 -17.17 -3.36 2.42
C ALA A 80 -16.38 -4.65 2.68
N ALA A 81 -15.37 -4.61 3.56
CA ALA A 81 -14.47 -5.72 3.86
C ALA A 81 -15.14 -6.82 4.68
N GLN A 82 -14.84 -8.08 4.37
CA GLN A 82 -15.39 -9.26 5.04
C GLN A 82 -14.34 -10.05 5.83
N GLY A 83 -13.04 -9.80 5.58
CA GLY A 83 -11.95 -10.47 6.27
C GLY A 83 -11.93 -10.21 7.77
N GLU A 84 -11.45 -11.16 8.53
CA GLU A 84 -11.17 -11.00 9.96
C GLU A 84 -10.06 -9.97 10.20
N TRP A 85 -9.10 -9.93 9.26
CA TRP A 85 -8.00 -8.97 9.20
C TRP A 85 -8.18 -8.02 8.03
N VAL A 86 -7.75 -6.78 8.21
CA VAL A 86 -7.73 -5.75 7.16
C VAL A 86 -6.34 -5.16 7.01
N PHE A 87 -5.93 -4.96 5.76
CA PHE A 87 -4.60 -4.52 5.38
C PHE A 87 -4.67 -3.33 4.43
N ILE A 88 -4.19 -2.15 4.85
CA ILE A 88 -4.10 -0.97 3.98
C ILE A 88 -2.85 -1.07 3.11
N VAL A 89 -3.06 -0.99 1.78
CA VAL A 89 -1.98 -1.04 0.78
C VAL A 89 -2.26 0.00 -0.30
N ASP A 90 -1.25 0.74 -0.71
CA ASP A 90 -1.31 1.65 -1.86
C ASP A 90 -0.90 0.92 -3.16
N ALA A 91 -1.38 1.40 -4.32
CA ALA A 91 -1.13 0.75 -5.62
C ALA A 91 0.36 0.67 -5.99
N ASP A 92 1.18 1.57 -5.43
CA ASP A 92 2.63 1.61 -5.60
C ASP A 92 3.40 0.85 -4.51
N GLU A 93 2.71 0.04 -3.72
CA GLU A 93 3.34 -0.79 -2.70
C GLU A 93 3.37 -2.27 -3.11
N ARG A 94 4.38 -2.98 -2.62
CA ARG A 94 4.57 -4.43 -2.87
C ARG A 94 4.87 -5.15 -1.57
N PRO A 95 3.97 -6.00 -1.08
CA PRO A 95 4.26 -6.95 0.00
C PRO A 95 5.40 -7.89 -0.39
N CYS A 96 6.35 -8.12 0.53
CA CYS A 96 7.46 -9.05 0.28
C CYS A 96 6.97 -10.50 0.13
N LEU A 97 7.80 -11.38 -0.48
CA LEU A 97 7.45 -12.81 -0.65
C LEU A 97 7.18 -13.52 0.67
N ARG A 98 7.94 -13.18 1.71
CA ARG A 98 7.68 -13.75 3.04
C ARG A 98 6.26 -13.44 3.50
N MET A 99 5.75 -12.22 3.24
CA MET A 99 4.37 -11.87 3.55
C MET A 99 3.39 -12.73 2.76
N GLN A 100 3.61 -12.92 1.46
CA GLN A 100 2.73 -13.73 0.63
C GLN A 100 2.65 -15.19 1.10
N HIS A 101 3.76 -15.76 1.55
CA HIS A 101 3.82 -17.19 1.92
C HIS A 101 3.57 -17.47 3.40
N GLN A 102 3.90 -16.56 4.30
CA GLN A 102 3.92 -16.81 5.74
C GLN A 102 2.93 -15.98 6.54
N LEU A 103 2.31 -14.95 5.96
CA LEU A 103 1.41 -14.10 6.71
C LEU A 103 0.16 -14.86 7.17
N ARG A 104 -0.44 -15.67 6.31
CA ARG A 104 -1.69 -16.37 6.58
C ARG A 104 -1.64 -17.25 7.83
N PRO A 105 -0.67 -18.15 8.02
CA PRO A 105 -0.52 -18.93 9.26
C PRO A 105 -0.35 -18.05 10.52
N ILE A 106 0.31 -16.90 10.37
CA ILE A 106 0.47 -15.96 11.50
C ILE A 106 -0.87 -15.35 11.86
N LEU A 107 -1.66 -14.91 10.89
CA LEU A 107 -2.99 -14.33 11.13
C LEU A 107 -3.94 -15.30 11.84
N GLU A 108 -3.84 -16.57 11.52
CA GLU A 108 -4.67 -17.64 12.13
C GLU A 108 -4.31 -17.92 13.58
N GLN A 109 -3.06 -17.74 13.97
CA GLN A 109 -2.54 -18.18 15.28
C GLN A 109 -2.23 -17.04 16.24
N THR A 110 -2.00 -15.82 15.75
CA THR A 110 -1.59 -14.72 16.62
C THR A 110 -2.71 -14.24 17.54
N PRO A 111 -2.42 -14.01 18.84
CA PRO A 111 -3.35 -13.32 19.72
C PRO A 111 -3.39 -11.81 19.52
N ALA A 112 -2.45 -11.26 18.72
CA ALA A 112 -2.36 -9.82 18.50
C ALA A 112 -3.57 -9.26 17.74
N ASP A 113 -3.85 -7.99 17.95
CA ASP A 113 -4.86 -7.23 17.23
C ASP A 113 -4.26 -6.33 16.15
N HIS A 114 -2.97 -5.99 16.30
CA HIS A 114 -2.21 -5.16 15.38
C HIS A 114 -0.91 -5.84 15.01
N LEU A 115 -0.58 -5.85 13.72
CA LEU A 115 0.70 -6.35 13.24
C LEU A 115 1.49 -5.21 12.62
N ALA A 116 2.68 -4.97 13.15
CA ALA A 116 3.61 -3.99 12.61
C ALA A 116 4.54 -4.67 11.60
N ILE A 117 4.62 -4.09 10.42
CA ILE A 117 5.49 -4.51 9.32
C ILE A 117 6.46 -3.38 8.95
N TRP A 118 7.57 -3.73 8.31
CA TRP A 118 8.51 -2.72 7.84
C TRP A 118 7.98 -2.02 6.59
N GLY A 119 7.90 -0.70 6.62
CA GLY A 119 7.73 0.13 5.42
C GLY A 119 9.11 0.49 4.87
N VAL A 120 9.39 0.15 3.63
CA VAL A 120 10.69 0.39 2.97
C VAL A 120 10.47 1.21 1.72
N HIS A 121 11.00 2.44 1.69
CA HIS A 121 10.87 3.32 0.54
C HIS A 121 12.01 3.07 -0.45
N MET A 122 11.67 2.48 -1.59
CA MET A 122 12.60 2.19 -2.67
C MET A 122 12.84 3.44 -3.51
N VAL A 123 14.10 3.77 -3.72
CA VAL A 123 14.55 4.88 -4.57
C VAL A 123 14.86 4.41 -5.99
N THR A 124 15.41 3.22 -6.10
CA THR A 124 15.63 2.49 -7.34
C THR A 124 15.30 1.02 -7.12
N LYS A 125 15.42 0.21 -8.16
CA LYS A 125 15.30 -1.25 -8.07
C LYS A 125 16.18 -1.88 -6.97
N TYR A 126 17.32 -1.26 -6.66
CA TYR A 126 18.33 -1.83 -5.77
C TYR A 126 18.66 -0.98 -4.54
N HIS A 127 18.08 0.22 -4.43
CA HIS A 127 18.41 1.15 -3.38
C HIS A 127 17.16 1.60 -2.64
N TYR A 128 17.26 1.72 -1.33
CA TYR A 128 16.23 2.24 -0.48
C TYR A 128 16.73 3.45 0.33
N GLN A 129 15.83 4.22 0.89
CA GLN A 129 16.16 5.36 1.74
C GLN A 129 16.10 4.94 3.21
N PRO A 130 17.27 4.72 3.88
CA PRO A 130 17.29 4.18 5.25
C PRO A 130 16.54 5.04 6.27
N ARG A 131 16.58 6.36 6.12
CA ARG A 131 15.88 7.31 7.01
C ARG A 131 14.36 7.25 6.91
N TRP A 132 13.83 6.58 5.90
CA TRP A 132 12.39 6.40 5.68
C TRP A 132 11.91 4.98 5.97
N VAL A 133 12.78 4.14 6.49
CA VAL A 133 12.39 2.82 6.97
C VAL A 133 11.68 2.98 8.31
N SER A 134 10.48 2.48 8.41
CA SER A 134 9.69 2.57 9.63
C SER A 134 8.86 1.31 9.85
N HIS A 135 8.53 1.01 11.11
CA HIS A 135 7.50 0.04 11.41
C HIS A 135 6.11 0.67 11.23
N ALA A 136 5.39 0.24 10.23
CA ALA A 136 4.03 0.67 9.96
C ALA A 136 3.02 -0.15 10.80
N ALA A 137 2.85 0.21 12.07
CA ALA A 137 1.94 -0.47 12.99
C ALA A 137 0.45 -0.28 12.65
N GLY A 138 0.13 0.71 11.81
CA GLY A 138 -1.25 1.05 11.47
C GLY A 138 -1.73 0.50 10.13
N ARG A 139 -1.06 -0.50 9.55
CA ARG A 139 -1.42 -1.02 8.21
C ARG A 139 -2.17 -2.35 8.24
N LEU A 140 -1.95 -3.19 9.24
CA LEU A 140 -2.51 -4.54 9.32
C LEU A 140 -3.11 -4.80 10.71
N VAL A 141 -4.44 -4.90 10.77
CA VAL A 141 -5.17 -5.01 12.05
C VAL A 141 -6.35 -5.96 11.95
N ARG A 142 -6.79 -6.50 13.08
CA ARG A 142 -8.07 -7.22 13.16
C ARG A 142 -9.23 -6.27 12.90
N ARG A 143 -10.13 -6.64 12.00
CA ARG A 143 -11.27 -5.80 11.60
C ARG A 143 -12.15 -5.38 12.78
N ARG A 144 -12.31 -6.22 13.79
CA ARG A 144 -13.12 -5.93 15.00
C ARG A 144 -12.62 -4.73 15.82
N VAL A 145 -11.31 -4.41 15.73
CA VAL A 145 -10.70 -3.27 16.41
C VAL A 145 -10.25 -2.17 15.43
N ALA A 146 -10.55 -2.34 14.14
CA ALA A 146 -10.13 -1.41 13.11
C ALA A 146 -10.85 -0.07 13.27
N SER A 147 -10.09 0.94 13.64
CA SER A 147 -10.54 2.33 13.68
C SER A 147 -9.59 3.16 12.84
N LEU A 148 -10.12 3.80 11.81
CA LEU A 148 -9.33 4.63 10.92
C LEU A 148 -9.13 6.02 11.53
N THR A 149 -7.90 6.46 11.52
CA THR A 149 -7.52 7.83 11.83
C THR A 149 -6.77 8.43 10.65
N GLY A 150 -6.82 9.72 10.50
CA GLY A 150 -6.09 10.44 9.47
C GLY A 150 -6.37 11.92 9.57
N THR A 151 -5.42 12.70 9.12
CA THR A 151 -5.64 14.13 8.89
C THR A 151 -6.19 14.34 7.48
N PRO A 152 -6.73 15.53 7.16
CA PRO A 152 -7.08 15.87 5.78
C PRO A 152 -5.88 15.89 4.83
N ARG A 153 -4.69 15.60 5.31
CA ARG A 153 -3.45 15.56 4.54
C ARG A 153 -3.18 14.16 3.99
N LEU A 154 -2.64 14.12 2.83
CA LEU A 154 -2.54 13.09 1.80
C LEU A 154 -2.11 11.67 2.19
N HIS A 155 -1.38 11.45 3.25
CA HIS A 155 -0.68 10.18 3.48
C HIS A 155 -0.85 9.59 4.88
N ASP A 156 -1.70 10.19 5.70
CA ASP A 156 -1.75 9.86 7.13
C ASP A 156 -2.86 8.87 7.50
N THR A 157 -3.58 8.32 6.52
CA THR A 157 -4.64 7.37 6.85
C THR A 157 -4.05 6.03 7.23
N GLN A 158 -4.26 5.65 8.46
CA GLN A 158 -3.84 4.39 9.04
C GLN A 158 -4.85 3.93 10.09
N PHE A 159 -4.77 2.69 10.48
CA PHE A 159 -5.54 2.22 11.62
C PHE A 159 -4.97 2.78 12.92
N GLN A 160 -5.86 3.34 13.74
CA GLN A 160 -5.51 3.76 15.07
C GLN A 160 -5.20 2.54 15.94
N ARG A 161 -4.12 2.61 16.71
CA ARG A 161 -3.82 1.56 17.67
C ARG A 161 -4.92 1.53 18.75
N HIS A 162 -5.53 0.38 18.94
CA HIS A 162 -6.51 0.18 20.01
C HIS A 162 -5.80 0.28 21.37
N PRO A 163 -6.30 1.07 22.34
CA PRO A 163 -5.61 1.30 23.63
C PRO A 163 -5.25 0.05 24.40
N HIS A 164 -6.09 -0.98 24.28
CA HIS A 164 -5.92 -2.27 24.96
C HIS A 164 -5.55 -3.41 23.99
N GLY A 165 -5.28 -3.07 22.71
CA GLY A 165 -4.94 -4.06 21.70
C GLY A 165 -3.48 -4.51 21.82
N GLN A 166 -3.26 -5.80 21.67
CA GLN A 166 -1.91 -6.36 21.58
C GLN A 166 -1.31 -6.07 20.21
N ALA A 167 -0.06 -5.64 20.19
CA ALA A 167 0.69 -5.41 18.95
C ALA A 167 1.85 -6.40 18.86
N GLN A 168 2.08 -6.94 17.67
CA GLN A 168 3.21 -7.81 17.35
C GLN A 168 3.96 -7.24 16.15
N ALA A 169 5.29 -7.16 16.26
CA ALA A 169 6.14 -6.83 15.12
C ALA A 169 6.46 -8.08 14.31
N LEU A 170 6.38 -7.96 12.99
CA LEU A 170 6.74 -9.02 12.06
C LEU A 170 8.00 -8.61 11.29
N ASP A 171 8.86 -9.57 11.02
CA ASP A 171 9.99 -9.41 10.10
C ASP A 171 9.53 -9.59 8.65
N MET A 172 8.65 -8.70 8.22
CA MET A 172 8.06 -8.64 6.90
C MET A 172 8.05 -7.20 6.41
N ALA A 173 8.20 -7.00 5.10
CA ALA A 173 8.30 -5.68 4.51
C ALA A 173 7.18 -5.39 3.50
N LEU A 174 6.76 -4.13 3.50
CA LEU A 174 5.96 -3.51 2.47
C LEU A 174 6.86 -2.49 1.75
N PHE A 175 7.15 -2.74 0.49
CA PHE A 175 8.03 -1.91 -0.31
C PHE A 175 7.23 -0.84 -1.03
N HIS A 176 7.56 0.41 -0.79
CA HIS A 176 6.94 1.56 -1.45
C HIS A 176 7.81 2.03 -2.61
N LEU A 177 7.28 1.94 -3.83
CA LEU A 177 7.99 2.19 -5.09
C LEU A 177 7.85 3.65 -5.54
N TRP A 178 7.90 4.57 -4.62
CA TRP A 178 7.47 5.95 -4.77
C TRP A 178 8.19 6.74 -5.87
N TYR A 179 9.47 6.53 -6.08
CA TYR A 179 10.28 7.28 -7.06
C TYR A 179 10.32 6.65 -8.45
N TRP A 180 9.68 5.49 -8.62
CA TRP A 180 9.78 4.75 -9.85
C TRP A 180 8.72 5.17 -10.87
N HIS A 181 9.17 5.65 -12.05
CA HIS A 181 8.33 5.95 -13.22
C HIS A 181 7.17 6.94 -13.01
N ARG A 182 7.28 7.88 -12.07
CA ARG A 182 6.16 8.76 -11.72
C ARG A 182 6.43 10.22 -11.96
N GLN A 183 6.98 10.55 -13.12
CA GLN A 183 7.20 11.95 -13.51
C GLN A 183 5.92 12.78 -13.37
N TRP A 184 4.76 12.25 -13.81
CA TRP A 184 3.48 12.93 -13.70
C TRP A 184 3.05 13.21 -12.23
N LYS A 185 3.37 12.30 -11.29
CA LYS A 185 3.06 12.48 -9.87
C LYS A 185 3.95 13.56 -9.25
N ILE A 186 5.21 13.61 -9.65
CA ILE A 186 6.17 14.66 -9.25
C ILE A 186 5.69 16.01 -9.78
N GLU A 187 5.41 16.13 -11.08
CA GLU A 187 4.88 17.33 -11.70
C GLU A 187 3.58 17.82 -11.05
N ARG A 188 2.73 16.89 -10.65
CA ARG A 188 1.51 17.22 -9.94
C ARG A 188 1.78 17.75 -8.55
N TYR A 189 2.68 17.14 -7.79
CA TYR A 189 3.07 17.64 -6.46
C TYR A 189 3.67 19.04 -6.56
N GLU A 190 4.50 19.29 -7.58
CA GLU A 190 5.04 20.61 -7.87
C GLU A 190 3.93 21.64 -8.12
N LYS A 191 2.99 21.33 -9.02
CA LYS A 191 1.84 22.21 -9.31
C LYS A 191 0.98 22.51 -8.08
N LEU A 192 0.91 21.58 -7.14
CA LEU A 192 0.11 21.71 -5.93
C LEU A 192 0.89 22.32 -4.76
N GLY A 193 2.17 22.66 -4.94
CA GLY A 193 3.04 23.16 -3.88
C GLY A 193 3.24 22.17 -2.73
N ILE A 194 3.06 20.87 -2.99
CA ILE A 194 3.28 19.83 -2.00
C ILE A 194 4.78 19.57 -1.88
N PRO A 195 5.37 19.72 -0.68
CA PRO A 195 6.77 19.39 -0.50
C PRO A 195 7.03 17.92 -0.86
N HIS A 196 7.85 17.69 -1.85
CA HIS A 196 8.37 16.37 -2.21
C HIS A 196 9.88 16.49 -2.35
N GLY A 197 10.61 15.48 -1.88
CA GLY A 197 12.05 15.44 -2.08
C GLY A 197 12.36 15.25 -3.58
N SER A 198 13.39 15.88 -4.07
CA SER A 198 13.87 15.62 -5.43
C SER A 198 14.43 14.20 -5.52
N ILE A 199 14.33 13.58 -6.71
CA ILE A 199 14.96 12.28 -6.98
C ILE A 199 16.44 12.33 -6.61
N SER A 200 17.12 13.45 -6.89
CA SER A 200 18.53 13.65 -6.55
C SER A 200 18.80 13.68 -5.05
N GLU A 201 17.86 14.16 -4.23
CA GLU A 201 17.97 14.10 -2.76
C GLU A 201 17.65 12.72 -2.23
N ALA A 202 16.70 12.03 -2.84
CA ALA A 202 16.36 10.67 -2.48
C ALA A 202 17.51 9.69 -2.79
N VAL A 203 18.21 9.89 -3.90
CA VAL A 203 19.39 9.09 -4.28
C VAL A 203 20.58 9.42 -3.37
N ARG A 204 20.74 10.69 -2.98
CA ARG A 204 21.76 11.08 -1.99
C ARG A 204 21.42 10.45 -0.63
N GLY A 205 22.31 9.60 -0.12
CA GLY A 205 22.12 8.89 1.15
C GLY A 205 21.25 7.65 1.04
N SER A 206 20.92 7.20 -0.17
CA SER A 206 20.35 5.87 -0.37
C SER A 206 21.40 4.79 -0.08
N ALA A 207 20.93 3.65 0.39
CA ALA A 207 21.75 2.49 0.65
C ALA A 207 21.33 1.34 -0.27
N TRP A 208 22.26 0.43 -0.56
CA TRP A 208 21.92 -0.85 -1.13
C TRP A 208 20.92 -1.54 -0.23
N PHE A 209 19.89 -2.09 -0.85
CA PHE A 209 18.97 -2.94 -0.11
C PHE A 209 19.76 -4.17 0.37
N PRO A 210 19.97 -4.31 1.69
CA PRO A 210 20.69 -5.48 2.17
C PRO A 210 19.82 -6.70 1.86
N THR A 211 20.40 -7.68 1.21
CA THR A 211 19.82 -8.98 0.85
C THR A 211 19.43 -9.85 2.06
N THR A 212 19.16 -9.26 3.21
CA THR A 212 18.72 -9.94 4.42
C THR A 212 17.25 -10.36 4.38
N CYS A 213 16.46 -9.82 3.49
CA CYS A 213 15.32 -10.53 2.96
C CYS A 213 15.87 -11.68 2.12
N GLU A 214 15.47 -12.93 2.39
CA GLU A 214 15.96 -14.11 1.65
C GLU A 214 16.14 -13.84 0.15
N PRO A 215 17.08 -14.50 -0.57
CA PRO A 215 17.32 -14.29 -2.00
C PRO A 215 16.07 -14.33 -2.88
N SER A 216 15.02 -14.96 -2.38
CA SER A 216 13.67 -14.97 -2.95
C SER A 216 12.95 -13.62 -2.92
N CYS A 217 13.24 -12.71 -1.97
CA CYS A 217 12.67 -11.37 -1.96
C CYS A 217 13.29 -10.44 -3.00
N GLU A 218 14.55 -10.61 -3.34
CA GLU A 218 15.16 -9.95 -4.50
C GLU A 218 14.42 -10.29 -5.78
N ARG A 219 14.02 -11.55 -5.96
CA ARG A 219 13.25 -11.95 -7.14
C ARG A 219 11.89 -11.27 -7.24
N CYS A 220 11.20 -11.04 -6.13
CA CYS A 220 9.90 -10.35 -6.13
C CYS A 220 10.00 -8.90 -6.57
N LEU A 221 10.94 -8.16 -6.01
CA LEU A 221 11.12 -6.76 -6.35
C LEU A 221 11.76 -6.56 -7.72
N LEU A 222 12.70 -7.44 -8.07
CA LEU A 222 13.59 -7.24 -9.21
C LEU A 222 13.03 -7.84 -10.50
N ASN A 223 12.26 -8.92 -10.43
CA ASN A 223 11.68 -9.55 -11.61
C ASN A 223 10.34 -8.94 -12.02
N ASP A 224 9.55 -8.44 -11.05
CA ASP A 224 8.26 -7.79 -11.34
C ASP A 224 8.38 -6.38 -11.90
N LEU A 225 9.51 -5.75 -11.71
CA LEU A 225 9.76 -4.40 -12.24
C LEU A 225 10.21 -4.43 -13.71
N GLY A 226 9.85 -5.50 -14.42
CA GLY A 226 9.98 -5.74 -15.85
C GLY A 226 10.88 -4.78 -16.59
N GLY A 227 12.09 -5.24 -16.92
CA GLY A 227 12.92 -4.78 -18.02
C GLY A 227 12.77 -3.35 -18.50
N VAL A 228 13.12 -2.36 -17.69
CA VAL A 228 13.53 -1.07 -18.22
C VAL A 228 15.04 -1.14 -18.36
N LYS A 229 15.46 -1.27 -19.64
CA LYS A 229 16.84 -1.10 -20.05
C LYS A 229 17.30 0.34 -19.87
#